data_c413c79487ac430c84c6f158f1989f06
#
_entry.id   c413c79487ac430c84c6f158f1989f06
#
_cell.length_a   1.000
_cell.length_b   1.000
_cell.length_c   1.000
_cell.angle_alpha   90.00
_cell.angle_beta   90.00
_cell.angle_gamma   90.00
#
_symmetry.space_group_name_H-M   'P 1'
#
loop_
_entity.id
_entity.type
_entity.pdbx_description
1 polymer ?
#
loop_
_entity_poly.entity_id
_entity_poly.type
_entity_poly.pdbx_seq_one_letter_code
_entity_poly.pdbx_strand_id
1 'polypeptide(L)'
;MAGSSLLLLIDDIAAVLDDVALMTKMAAKKTAGVLGDDLALNAQQVSGVRAEREIPVVWAVAKGSFLNKLILVPSALAISAFIPWLVTPLLMVGGAYLCFEGFEKLAHKFLHSKAEDQAEHAELVEAVADPAVDLVAFEKDKIKGAIRTDFILSAEIIAITLGTVAGASLTQQVIVLSGIAIVMTIGVYGLVAGIVKLDDLGLWLTQMPGQMAKNIGGGILRAAPYMMKSLSVIGTAAMFLVGGGILTHGVPVVHHWIESVLSLIHI
;
A
#
# COMPACT_ATOMS: atom_id res chain seq x y z
N MET A 1 48.81 -15.10 12.88
CA MET A 1 48.13 -13.82 13.11
C MET A 1 47.05 -13.49 12.06
N ALA A 2 47.13 -13.94 10.81
CA ALA A 2 46.07 -13.68 9.80
C ALA A 2 44.74 -14.44 10.06
N GLY A 3 44.80 -15.66 10.66
CA GLY A 3 43.60 -16.46 10.92
C GLY A 3 42.69 -15.90 12.03
N SER A 4 43.28 -15.27 13.06
CA SER A 4 42.51 -14.66 14.15
C SER A 4 41.78 -13.39 13.69
N SER A 5 42.35 -12.65 12.72
CA SER A 5 41.74 -11.46 12.15
C SER A 5 40.55 -11.81 11.24
N LEU A 6 40.60 -12.94 10.53
CA LEU A 6 39.49 -13.41 9.69
C LEU A 6 38.30 -13.89 10.53
N LEU A 7 38.56 -14.62 11.62
CA LEU A 7 37.52 -15.10 12.54
C LEU A 7 36.84 -13.92 13.25
N LEU A 8 37.60 -12.90 13.69
CA LEU A 8 37.02 -11.69 14.28
C LEU A 8 36.14 -10.93 13.26
N LEU A 9 36.57 -10.86 12.02
CA LEU A 9 35.76 -10.23 10.96
C LEU A 9 34.44 -10.99 10.68
N ILE A 10 34.49 -12.32 10.72
CA ILE A 10 33.30 -13.16 10.56
C ILE A 10 32.34 -12.98 11.75
N ASP A 11 32.86 -12.90 12.97
CA ASP A 11 32.07 -12.65 14.19
C ASP A 11 31.42 -11.27 14.15
N ASP A 12 32.18 -10.24 13.74
CA ASP A 12 31.62 -8.88 13.57
C ASP A 12 30.50 -8.82 12.50
N ILE A 13 30.70 -9.53 11.38
CA ILE A 13 29.66 -9.61 10.33
C ILE A 13 28.43 -10.35 10.85
N ALA A 14 28.60 -11.45 11.58
CA ALA A 14 27.51 -12.24 12.17
C ALA A 14 26.69 -11.37 13.15
N ALA A 15 27.38 -10.65 14.04
CA ALA A 15 26.72 -9.72 14.97
C ALA A 15 25.90 -8.64 14.28
N VAL A 16 26.44 -8.02 13.21
CA VAL A 16 25.71 -7.02 12.41
C VAL A 16 24.50 -7.65 11.73
N LEU A 17 24.60 -8.87 11.21
CA LEU A 17 23.48 -9.57 10.58
C LEU A 17 22.38 -9.92 11.59
N ASP A 18 22.73 -10.33 12.80
CA ASP A 18 21.76 -10.61 13.86
C ASP A 18 21.02 -9.33 14.30
N ASP A 19 21.73 -8.22 14.47
CA ASP A 19 21.14 -6.92 14.77
C ASP A 19 20.19 -6.47 13.66
N VAL A 20 20.60 -6.57 12.40
CA VAL A 20 19.78 -6.24 11.23
C VAL A 20 18.52 -7.12 11.16
N ALA A 21 18.66 -8.42 11.42
CA ALA A 21 17.54 -9.35 11.43
C ALA A 21 16.52 -8.99 12.54
N LEU A 22 17.00 -8.67 13.73
CA LEU A 22 16.16 -8.25 14.85
C LEU A 22 15.43 -6.93 14.53
N MET A 23 16.14 -5.92 14.04
CA MET A 23 15.56 -4.63 13.65
C MET A 23 14.55 -4.77 12.52
N THR A 24 14.85 -5.61 11.52
CA THR A 24 13.92 -5.91 10.40
C THR A 24 12.65 -6.58 10.93
N LYS A 25 12.77 -7.53 11.86
CA LYS A 25 11.62 -8.17 12.50
C LYS A 25 10.77 -7.16 13.30
N MET A 26 11.40 -6.25 14.03
CA MET A 26 10.70 -5.19 14.78
C MET A 26 10.00 -4.21 13.84
N ALA A 27 10.67 -3.76 12.77
CA ALA A 27 10.11 -2.90 11.74
C ALA A 27 8.93 -3.59 11.05
N ALA A 28 9.09 -4.84 10.60
CA ALA A 28 8.03 -5.62 9.98
C ALA A 28 6.81 -5.80 10.90
N LYS A 29 7.02 -6.00 12.21
CA LYS A 29 5.92 -6.09 13.17
C LYS A 29 5.15 -4.76 13.30
N LYS A 30 5.85 -3.63 13.30
CA LYS A 30 5.22 -2.30 13.37
C LYS A 30 4.49 -1.94 12.06
N THR A 31 5.08 -2.26 10.92
CA THR A 31 4.48 -1.98 9.61
C THR A 31 3.36 -2.98 9.23
N ALA A 32 3.30 -4.16 9.86
CA ALA A 32 2.23 -5.13 9.62
C ALA A 32 0.83 -4.58 9.93
N GLY A 33 0.72 -3.64 10.88
CA GLY A 33 -0.55 -2.95 11.18
C GLY A 33 -1.06 -2.11 10.01
N VAL A 34 -0.15 -1.55 9.22
CA VAL A 34 -0.47 -0.68 8.07
C VAL A 34 -0.61 -1.49 6.78
N LEU A 35 -0.06 -2.71 6.73
CA LEU A 35 -0.07 -3.57 5.54
C LEU A 35 -1.49 -3.86 5.03
N GLY A 36 -2.45 -4.04 5.92
CA GLY A 36 -3.84 -4.32 5.56
C GLY A 36 -4.48 -3.16 4.78
N ASP A 37 -4.23 -1.95 5.25
CA ASP A 37 -4.74 -0.72 4.65
C ASP A 37 -4.05 -0.46 3.29
N ASP A 38 -2.73 -0.65 3.22
CA ASP A 38 -1.93 -0.54 2.01
C ASP A 38 -2.39 -1.54 0.94
N LEU A 39 -2.61 -2.81 1.32
CA LEU A 39 -3.14 -3.84 0.44
C LEU A 39 -4.53 -3.49 -0.09
N ALA A 40 -5.45 -3.06 0.78
CA ALA A 40 -6.81 -2.72 0.40
C ALA A 40 -6.86 -1.53 -0.57
N LEU A 41 -6.08 -0.48 -0.31
CA LEU A 41 -5.97 0.70 -1.17
C LEU A 41 -5.37 0.36 -2.53
N ASN A 42 -4.25 -0.35 -2.56
CA ASN A 42 -3.60 -0.72 -3.81
C ASN A 42 -4.49 -1.67 -4.65
N ALA A 43 -5.13 -2.65 -4.03
CA ALA A 43 -6.04 -3.55 -4.74
C ALA A 43 -7.28 -2.81 -5.27
N GLN A 44 -7.85 -1.87 -4.52
CA GLN A 44 -8.96 -1.01 -4.98
C GLN A 44 -8.54 -0.18 -6.20
N GLN A 45 -7.35 0.40 -6.18
CA GLN A 45 -6.89 1.30 -7.24
C GLN A 45 -6.57 0.59 -8.55
N VAL A 46 -6.10 -0.66 -8.50
CA VAL A 46 -5.82 -1.45 -9.72
C VAL A 46 -7.03 -2.25 -10.20
N SER A 47 -8.10 -2.36 -9.41
CA SER A 47 -9.33 -3.07 -9.79
C SER A 47 -10.14 -2.30 -10.85
N GLY A 48 -11.00 -3.01 -11.61
CA GLY A 48 -11.89 -2.39 -12.61
C GLY A 48 -11.18 -1.98 -13.91
N VAL A 49 -10.07 -2.64 -14.25
CA VAL A 49 -9.49 -2.69 -15.59
C VAL A 49 -9.93 -3.97 -16.29
N ARG A 50 -9.69 -4.10 -17.61
CA ARG A 50 -9.97 -5.33 -18.32
C ARG A 50 -9.15 -6.50 -17.75
N ALA A 51 -9.76 -7.69 -17.66
CA ALA A 51 -9.13 -8.88 -17.08
C ALA A 51 -7.74 -9.22 -17.71
N GLU A 52 -7.59 -8.99 -19.01
CA GLU A 52 -6.34 -9.19 -19.74
C GLU A 52 -5.26 -8.17 -19.39
N ARG A 53 -5.67 -7.00 -18.85
CA ARG A 53 -4.80 -5.86 -18.54
C ARG A 53 -4.47 -5.72 -17.03
N GLU A 54 -5.13 -6.49 -16.18
CA GLU A 54 -4.94 -6.42 -14.72
C GLU A 54 -3.49 -6.62 -14.31
N ILE A 55 -2.86 -7.70 -14.75
CA ILE A 55 -1.45 -7.99 -14.42
C ILE A 55 -0.49 -6.94 -14.99
N PRO A 56 -0.60 -6.50 -16.26
CA PRO A 56 0.19 -5.37 -16.76
C PRO A 56 0.04 -4.09 -15.93
N VAL A 57 -1.18 -3.76 -15.47
CA VAL A 57 -1.44 -2.59 -14.63
C VAL A 57 -0.80 -2.77 -13.25
N VAL A 58 -1.02 -3.90 -12.58
CA VAL A 58 -0.38 -4.22 -11.29
C VAL A 58 1.14 -4.12 -11.41
N TRP A 59 1.72 -4.66 -12.48
CA TRP A 59 3.16 -4.60 -12.73
C TRP A 59 3.66 -3.17 -12.95
N ALA A 60 2.90 -2.34 -13.67
CA ALA A 60 3.24 -0.94 -13.89
C ALA A 60 3.22 -0.14 -12.57
N VAL A 61 2.21 -0.38 -11.72
CA VAL A 61 2.12 0.24 -10.38
C VAL A 61 3.24 -0.27 -9.47
N ALA A 62 3.53 -1.57 -9.48
CA ALA A 62 4.64 -2.16 -8.71
C ALA A 62 6.01 -1.55 -9.07
N LYS A 63 6.25 -1.33 -10.37
CA LYS A 63 7.45 -0.59 -10.83
C LYS A 63 7.48 0.84 -10.31
N GLY A 64 6.35 1.54 -10.36
CA GLY A 64 6.21 2.89 -9.81
C GLY A 64 6.46 2.93 -8.31
N SER A 65 5.88 1.97 -7.58
CA SER A 65 6.09 1.78 -6.14
C SER A 65 7.57 1.53 -5.80
N PHE A 66 8.23 0.68 -6.57
CA PHE A 66 9.66 0.44 -6.38
C PHE A 66 10.47 1.72 -6.59
N LEU A 67 10.14 2.51 -7.63
CA LEU A 67 10.79 3.80 -7.90
C LEU A 67 10.51 4.81 -6.79
N ASN A 68 9.27 4.86 -6.27
CA ASN A 68 8.90 5.67 -5.11
C ASN A 68 9.83 5.37 -3.92
N LYS A 69 10.00 4.10 -3.58
CA LYS A 69 10.84 3.65 -2.45
C LYS A 69 12.31 3.92 -2.70
N LEU A 70 12.78 3.79 -3.95
CA LEU A 70 14.15 4.13 -4.32
C LEU A 70 14.47 5.62 -4.11
N ILE A 71 13.47 6.50 -4.23
CA ILE A 71 13.58 7.93 -3.95
C ILE A 71 13.37 8.20 -2.45
N LEU A 72 12.35 7.59 -1.85
CA LEU A 72 11.95 7.87 -0.48
C LEU A 72 12.98 7.39 0.55
N VAL A 73 13.60 6.22 0.35
CA VAL A 73 14.59 5.68 1.31
C VAL A 73 15.78 6.63 1.49
N PRO A 74 16.53 7.04 0.43
CA PRO A 74 17.63 7.98 0.61
C PRO A 74 17.16 9.36 1.05
N SER A 75 15.99 9.82 0.60
CA SER A 75 15.44 11.11 1.01
C SER A 75 15.08 11.11 2.51
N ALA A 76 14.43 10.06 3.01
CA ALA A 76 14.09 9.92 4.41
C ALA A 76 15.34 9.85 5.31
N LEU A 77 16.37 9.11 4.88
CA LEU A 77 17.66 9.07 5.58
C LEU A 77 18.33 10.45 5.62
N ALA A 78 18.35 11.16 4.49
CA ALA A 78 18.92 12.51 4.42
C ALA A 78 18.14 13.50 5.29
N ILE A 79 16.79 13.51 5.21
CA ILE A 79 15.95 14.38 6.03
C ILE A 79 16.12 14.06 7.51
N SER A 80 16.13 12.78 7.88
CA SER A 80 16.33 12.37 9.27
C SER A 80 17.71 12.76 9.82
N ALA A 81 18.75 12.74 8.99
CA ALA A 81 20.10 13.12 9.39
C ALA A 81 20.30 14.64 9.52
N PHE A 82 19.69 15.43 8.62
CA PHE A 82 19.97 16.87 8.53
C PHE A 82 18.82 17.74 9.05
N ILE A 83 17.57 17.32 8.87
CA ILE A 83 16.37 18.13 9.18
C ILE A 83 15.26 17.21 9.74
N PRO A 84 15.48 16.52 10.88
CA PRO A 84 14.57 15.50 11.37
C PRO A 84 13.14 16.00 11.64
N TRP A 85 12.98 17.26 12.03
CA TRP A 85 11.67 17.86 12.26
C TRP A 85 10.79 17.98 11.02
N LEU A 86 11.38 17.90 9.80
CA LEU A 86 10.66 18.06 8.54
C LEU A 86 9.87 16.79 8.17
N VAL A 87 10.20 15.63 8.73
CA VAL A 87 9.50 14.36 8.45
C VAL A 87 8.01 14.46 8.78
N THR A 88 7.67 14.94 9.97
CA THR A 88 6.27 15.05 10.43
C THR A 88 5.43 15.98 9.54
N PRO A 89 5.81 17.23 9.23
CA PRO A 89 5.05 18.08 8.32
C PRO A 89 4.87 17.49 6.92
N LEU A 90 5.88 16.83 6.37
CA LEU A 90 5.76 16.18 5.05
C LEU A 90 4.75 15.03 5.08
N LEU A 91 4.78 14.20 6.13
CA LEU A 91 3.79 13.15 6.33
C LEU A 91 2.38 13.74 6.50
N MET A 92 2.22 14.85 7.24
CA MET A 92 0.92 15.51 7.41
C MET A 92 0.34 16.00 6.09
N VAL A 93 1.15 16.57 5.19
CA VAL A 93 0.71 16.94 3.84
C VAL A 93 0.22 15.72 3.07
N GLY A 94 0.95 14.59 3.16
CA GLY A 94 0.53 13.31 2.58
C GLY A 94 -0.77 12.79 3.18
N GLY A 95 -0.90 12.82 4.51
CA GLY A 95 -2.11 12.40 5.22
C GLY A 95 -3.34 13.25 4.84
N ALA A 96 -3.16 14.58 4.73
CA ALA A 96 -4.21 15.47 4.24
C ALA A 96 -4.64 15.14 2.80
N TYR A 97 -3.68 14.80 1.95
CA TYR A 97 -3.98 14.35 0.58
C TYR A 97 -4.80 13.05 0.56
N LEU A 98 -4.45 12.06 1.38
CA LEU A 98 -5.24 10.81 1.48
C LEU A 98 -6.67 11.07 1.97
N CYS A 99 -6.84 11.94 2.98
CA CYS A 99 -8.17 12.34 3.45
C CYS A 99 -8.97 13.05 2.35
N PHE A 100 -8.34 13.91 1.58
CA PHE A 100 -8.96 14.60 0.46
C PHE A 100 -9.41 13.62 -0.63
N GLU A 101 -8.56 12.69 -1.05
CA GLU A 101 -8.89 11.65 -2.04
C GLU A 101 -10.02 10.73 -1.54
N GLY A 102 -9.99 10.36 -0.24
CA GLY A 102 -11.07 9.60 0.38
C GLY A 102 -12.40 10.35 0.39
N PHE A 103 -12.36 11.66 0.68
CA PHE A 103 -13.53 12.52 0.65
C PHE A 103 -14.08 12.69 -0.77
N GLU A 104 -13.23 12.89 -1.76
CA GLU A 104 -13.62 13.00 -3.18
C GLU A 104 -14.38 11.74 -3.63
N LYS A 105 -13.87 10.53 -3.29
CA LYS A 105 -14.56 9.26 -3.57
C LYS A 105 -15.92 9.16 -2.89
N LEU A 106 -16.03 9.61 -1.63
CA LEU A 106 -17.30 9.62 -0.91
C LEU A 106 -18.26 10.65 -1.49
N ALA A 107 -17.78 11.86 -1.76
CA ALA A 107 -18.58 12.95 -2.34
C ALA A 107 -19.15 12.54 -3.69
N HIS A 108 -18.34 11.94 -4.56
CA HIS A 108 -18.80 11.41 -5.83
C HIS A 108 -19.92 10.40 -5.66
N LYS A 109 -19.77 9.46 -4.71
CA LYS A 109 -20.76 8.41 -4.45
C LYS A 109 -22.07 8.89 -3.84
N PHE A 110 -22.06 9.97 -3.04
CA PHE A 110 -23.23 10.44 -2.29
C PHE A 110 -23.87 11.70 -2.86
N LEU A 111 -23.11 12.54 -3.57
CA LEU A 111 -23.59 13.81 -4.13
C LEU A 111 -24.04 13.69 -5.60
N HIS A 112 -23.51 12.72 -6.35
CA HIS A 112 -24.00 12.48 -7.70
C HIS A 112 -25.32 11.68 -7.68
N SER A 113 -26.26 12.10 -8.51
CA SER A 113 -27.53 11.41 -8.65
C SER A 113 -27.33 10.10 -9.43
N LYS A 114 -28.18 9.10 -9.18
CA LYS A 114 -28.16 7.85 -9.94
C LYS A 114 -28.32 8.06 -11.46
N ALA A 115 -28.89 9.18 -11.88
CA ALA A 115 -29.06 9.53 -13.28
C ALA A 115 -27.75 10.06 -13.89
N GLU A 116 -26.97 10.82 -13.12
CA GLU A 116 -25.63 11.29 -13.52
C GLU A 116 -24.65 10.12 -13.55
N ASP A 117 -24.65 9.24 -12.53
CA ASP A 117 -23.85 8.01 -12.53
C ASP A 117 -24.18 7.10 -13.73
N GLN A 118 -25.46 7.00 -14.12
CA GLN A 118 -25.87 6.22 -15.30
C GLN A 118 -25.46 6.89 -16.61
N ALA A 119 -25.51 8.22 -16.70
CA ALA A 119 -25.06 8.95 -17.87
C ALA A 119 -23.54 8.85 -18.04
N GLU A 120 -22.78 9.02 -16.97
CA GLU A 120 -21.33 8.86 -16.97
C GLU A 120 -20.92 7.40 -17.25
N HIS A 121 -21.68 6.44 -16.70
CA HIS A 121 -21.45 5.01 -17.00
C HIS A 121 -21.79 4.68 -18.47
N ALA A 122 -22.83 5.30 -19.03
CA ALA A 122 -23.18 5.13 -20.44
C ALA A 122 -22.13 5.78 -21.35
N GLU A 123 -21.63 6.98 -21.01
CA GLU A 123 -20.51 7.62 -21.71
C GLU A 123 -19.24 6.78 -21.63
N LEU A 124 -18.92 6.22 -20.45
CA LEU A 124 -17.77 5.31 -20.28
C LEU A 124 -17.93 4.02 -21.09
N VAL A 125 -19.13 3.43 -21.12
CA VAL A 125 -19.42 2.23 -21.92
C VAL A 125 -19.34 2.53 -23.42
N GLU A 126 -19.84 3.69 -23.85
CA GLU A 126 -19.76 4.15 -25.24
C GLU A 126 -18.30 4.47 -25.60
N ALA A 127 -17.56 5.13 -24.72
CA ALA A 127 -16.13 5.39 -24.87
C ALA A 127 -15.30 4.10 -24.92
N VAL A 128 -15.66 3.07 -24.14
CA VAL A 128 -15.01 1.74 -24.18
C VAL A 128 -15.40 0.94 -25.41
N ALA A 129 -16.59 1.19 -25.98
CA ALA A 129 -17.07 0.58 -27.23
C ALA A 129 -16.50 1.27 -28.47
N ASP A 130 -16.05 2.52 -28.36
CA ASP A 130 -15.40 3.23 -29.46
C ASP A 130 -13.93 2.83 -29.58
N PRO A 131 -13.52 2.21 -30.70
CA PRO A 131 -12.12 1.88 -30.95
C PRO A 131 -11.16 3.08 -30.97
N ALA A 132 -11.70 4.32 -31.05
CA ALA A 132 -10.92 5.54 -31.10
C ALA A 132 -10.61 6.11 -29.69
N VAL A 133 -11.27 5.64 -28.63
CA VAL A 133 -10.94 6.07 -27.27
C VAL A 133 -9.67 5.40 -26.81
N ASP A 134 -8.72 6.23 -26.43
CA ASP A 134 -7.43 5.80 -25.94
C ASP A 134 -7.55 5.17 -24.53
N LEU A 135 -7.97 3.91 -24.48
CA LEU A 135 -8.01 3.08 -23.28
C LEU A 135 -6.66 3.09 -22.55
N VAL A 136 -5.56 3.29 -23.29
CA VAL A 136 -4.21 3.43 -22.74
C VAL A 136 -4.07 4.71 -21.94
N ALA A 137 -4.73 5.80 -22.35
CA ALA A 137 -4.74 7.05 -21.57
C ALA A 137 -5.49 6.87 -20.24
N PHE A 138 -6.66 6.24 -20.25
CA PHE A 138 -7.44 5.94 -19.04
C PHE A 138 -6.66 5.05 -18.05
N GLU A 139 -6.08 3.95 -18.53
CA GLU A 139 -5.24 3.09 -17.71
C GLU A 139 -4.02 3.84 -17.15
N LYS A 140 -3.41 4.74 -17.93
CA LYS A 140 -2.26 5.55 -17.54
C LYS A 140 -2.59 6.50 -16.39
N ASP A 141 -3.75 7.13 -16.41
CA ASP A 141 -4.16 8.03 -15.34
C ASP A 141 -4.49 7.26 -14.05
N LYS A 142 -5.11 6.10 -14.19
CA LYS A 142 -5.33 5.16 -13.08
C LYS A 142 -4.02 4.69 -12.45
N ILE A 143 -3.05 4.28 -13.28
CA ILE A 143 -1.71 3.88 -12.83
C ILE A 143 -1.01 5.05 -12.11
N LYS A 144 -1.08 6.27 -12.64
CA LYS A 144 -0.49 7.46 -11.99
C LYS A 144 -1.13 7.75 -10.64
N GLY A 145 -2.47 7.65 -10.53
CA GLY A 145 -3.19 7.80 -9.28
C GLY A 145 -2.72 6.78 -8.24
N ALA A 146 -2.66 5.50 -8.63
CA ALA A 146 -2.19 4.42 -7.78
C ALA A 146 -0.74 4.65 -7.30
N ILE A 147 0.17 5.06 -8.19
CA ILE A 147 1.56 5.36 -7.84
C ILE A 147 1.65 6.56 -6.87
N ARG A 148 0.79 7.57 -7.01
CA ARG A 148 0.76 8.74 -6.13
C ARG A 148 0.29 8.37 -4.73
N THR A 149 -0.76 7.58 -4.61
CA THR A 149 -1.25 7.09 -3.31
C THR A 149 -0.20 6.17 -2.66
N ASP A 150 0.39 5.24 -3.41
CA ASP A 150 1.49 4.38 -2.94
C ASP A 150 2.70 5.20 -2.43
N PHE A 151 2.99 6.35 -3.04
CA PHE A 151 4.07 7.22 -2.57
C PHE A 151 3.85 7.66 -1.12
N ILE A 152 2.63 8.04 -0.75
CA ILE A 152 2.28 8.50 0.59
C ILE A 152 2.32 7.34 1.59
N LEU A 153 1.70 6.21 1.23
CA LEU A 153 1.71 4.99 2.06
C LEU A 153 3.15 4.49 2.27
N SER A 154 3.96 4.52 1.21
CA SER A 154 5.38 4.15 1.28
C SER A 154 6.18 5.11 2.17
N ALA A 155 5.90 6.42 2.13
CA ALA A 155 6.54 7.39 3.00
C ALA A 155 6.22 7.13 4.48
N GLU A 156 4.97 6.76 4.80
CA GLU A 156 4.56 6.36 6.14
C GLU A 156 5.31 5.12 6.62
N ILE A 157 5.33 4.05 5.82
CA ILE A 157 6.05 2.81 6.14
C ILE A 157 7.54 3.07 6.37
N ILE A 158 8.16 3.89 5.52
CA ILE A 158 9.56 4.26 5.64
C ILE A 158 9.81 5.09 6.91
N ALA A 159 8.92 6.02 7.26
CA ALA A 159 9.03 6.82 8.48
C ALA A 159 8.88 5.96 9.74
N ILE A 160 7.92 5.02 9.78
CA ILE A 160 7.75 4.06 10.88
C ILE A 160 9.00 3.18 11.03
N THR A 161 9.51 2.68 9.91
CA THR A 161 10.72 1.85 9.88
C THR A 161 11.93 2.63 10.39
N LEU A 162 12.13 3.85 9.88
CA LEU A 162 13.22 4.74 10.28
C LEU A 162 13.16 5.05 11.77
N GLY A 163 11.98 5.38 12.31
CA GLY A 163 11.78 5.58 13.75
C GLY A 163 12.13 4.34 14.59
N THR A 164 11.97 3.14 14.02
CA THR A 164 12.33 1.89 14.71
C THR A 164 13.85 1.67 14.79
N VAL A 165 14.59 2.17 13.79
CA VAL A 165 16.06 1.99 13.67
C VAL A 165 16.84 3.29 13.90
N ALA A 166 16.23 4.32 14.46
CA ALA A 166 16.84 5.64 14.63
C ALA A 166 18.15 5.63 15.45
N GLY A 167 18.29 4.69 16.40
CA GLY A 167 19.50 4.51 17.21
C GLY A 167 20.60 3.64 16.57
N ALA A 168 20.34 3.07 15.39
CA ALA A 168 21.26 2.17 14.72
C ALA A 168 22.29 2.94 13.85
N SER A 169 23.37 2.26 13.45
CA SER A 169 24.33 2.81 12.50
C SER A 169 23.67 3.10 11.14
N LEU A 170 24.21 4.07 10.38
CA LEU A 170 23.69 4.42 9.06
C LEU A 170 23.60 3.19 8.12
N THR A 171 24.61 2.32 8.16
CA THR A 171 24.61 1.10 7.36
C THR A 171 23.46 0.17 7.71
N GLN A 172 23.19 -0.03 9.00
CA GLN A 172 22.06 -0.84 9.47
C GLN A 172 20.71 -0.19 9.06
N GLN A 173 20.58 1.13 9.21
CA GLN A 173 19.40 1.86 8.74
C GLN A 173 19.15 1.64 7.25
N VAL A 174 20.17 1.81 6.40
CA VAL A 174 20.06 1.60 4.94
C VAL A 174 19.63 0.17 4.63
N ILE A 175 20.23 -0.84 5.26
CA ILE A 175 19.91 -2.24 5.01
C ILE A 175 18.46 -2.55 5.42
N VAL A 176 18.05 -2.13 6.63
CA VAL A 176 16.70 -2.40 7.15
C VAL A 176 15.63 -1.68 6.31
N LEU A 177 15.81 -0.39 6.01
CA LEU A 177 14.86 0.36 5.20
C LEU A 177 14.72 -0.23 3.78
N SER A 178 15.85 -0.56 3.15
CA SER A 178 15.85 -1.18 1.81
C SER A 178 15.21 -2.56 1.84
N GLY A 179 15.50 -3.37 2.86
CA GLY A 179 14.91 -4.70 3.04
C GLY A 179 13.39 -4.62 3.20
N ILE A 180 12.89 -3.77 4.09
CA ILE A 180 11.45 -3.54 4.27
C ILE A 180 10.81 -3.02 2.98
N ALA A 181 11.44 -2.05 2.29
CA ALA A 181 10.93 -1.51 1.04
C ALA A 181 10.74 -2.59 -0.04
N ILE A 182 11.69 -3.51 -0.18
CA ILE A 182 11.64 -4.63 -1.13
C ILE A 182 10.55 -5.63 -0.72
N VAL A 183 10.57 -6.07 0.54
CA VAL A 183 9.61 -7.06 1.06
C VAL A 183 8.18 -6.55 0.95
N MET A 184 7.93 -5.29 1.30
CA MET A 184 6.61 -4.66 1.19
C MET A 184 6.16 -4.55 -0.27
N THR A 185 7.04 -4.13 -1.19
CA THR A 185 6.69 -4.04 -2.61
C THR A 185 6.30 -5.41 -3.18
N ILE A 186 7.12 -6.44 -2.94
CA ILE A 186 6.85 -7.79 -3.43
C ILE A 186 5.59 -8.37 -2.75
N GLY A 187 5.46 -8.21 -1.44
CA GLY A 187 4.35 -8.72 -0.66
C GLY A 187 3.01 -8.09 -1.07
N VAL A 188 2.92 -6.78 -1.07
CA VAL A 188 1.69 -6.05 -1.41
C VAL A 188 1.28 -6.34 -2.85
N TYR A 189 2.16 -6.12 -3.84
CA TYR A 189 1.80 -6.30 -5.25
C TYR A 189 1.67 -7.75 -5.67
N GLY A 190 2.36 -8.69 -4.99
CA GLY A 190 2.12 -10.12 -5.15
C GLY A 190 0.72 -10.53 -4.67
N LEU A 191 0.29 -10.04 -3.51
CA LEU A 191 -1.06 -10.27 -3.00
C LEU A 191 -2.13 -9.58 -3.87
N VAL A 192 -1.90 -8.34 -4.28
CA VAL A 192 -2.79 -7.61 -5.19
C VAL A 192 -2.97 -8.37 -6.50
N ALA A 193 -1.88 -8.87 -7.11
CA ALA A 193 -1.95 -9.69 -8.32
C ALA A 193 -2.77 -10.97 -8.10
N GLY A 194 -2.63 -11.60 -6.93
CA GLY A 194 -3.44 -12.76 -6.54
C GLY A 194 -4.93 -12.42 -6.40
N ILE A 195 -5.25 -11.28 -5.78
CA ILE A 195 -6.63 -10.83 -5.56
C ILE A 195 -7.33 -10.53 -6.88
N VAL A 196 -6.70 -9.77 -7.78
CA VAL A 196 -7.30 -9.41 -9.07
C VAL A 196 -7.45 -10.60 -10.02
N LYS A 197 -6.71 -11.69 -9.80
CA LYS A 197 -6.83 -12.94 -10.59
C LYS A 197 -7.67 -14.04 -9.95
N LEU A 198 -8.36 -13.74 -8.87
CA LEU A 198 -9.21 -14.74 -8.18
C LEU A 198 -10.40 -15.20 -9.03
N ASP A 199 -10.99 -14.32 -9.80
CA ASP A 199 -12.09 -14.64 -10.71
C ASP A 199 -11.63 -15.52 -11.89
N ASP A 200 -10.48 -15.22 -12.50
CA ASP A 200 -9.87 -16.07 -13.52
C ASP A 200 -9.56 -17.48 -12.98
N LEU A 201 -9.03 -17.56 -11.74
CA LEU A 201 -8.81 -18.83 -11.05
C LEU A 201 -10.11 -19.59 -10.81
N GLY A 202 -11.15 -18.88 -10.38
CA GLY A 202 -12.49 -19.44 -10.21
C GLY A 202 -13.05 -20.02 -11.52
N LEU A 203 -12.93 -19.28 -12.61
CA LEU A 203 -13.34 -19.71 -13.93
C LEU A 203 -12.56 -20.95 -14.40
N TRP A 204 -11.26 -20.94 -14.25
CA TRP A 204 -10.40 -22.08 -14.60
C TRP A 204 -10.76 -23.35 -13.80
N LEU A 205 -11.01 -23.23 -12.50
CA LEU A 205 -11.45 -24.36 -11.65
C LEU A 205 -12.80 -24.92 -12.07
N THR A 206 -13.74 -24.09 -12.54
CA THR A 206 -15.05 -24.59 -13.04
C THR A 206 -14.94 -25.41 -14.32
N GLN A 207 -13.86 -25.22 -15.11
CA GLN A 207 -13.60 -25.96 -16.34
C GLN A 207 -12.86 -27.29 -16.09
N MET A 208 -12.30 -27.49 -14.89
CA MET A 208 -11.60 -28.73 -14.56
C MET A 208 -12.55 -29.94 -14.42
N PRO A 209 -12.06 -31.15 -14.78
CA PRO A 209 -12.81 -32.38 -14.50
C PRO A 209 -12.78 -32.66 -12.99
N GLY A 210 -13.94 -32.62 -12.35
CA GLY A 210 -14.09 -32.95 -10.92
C GLY A 210 -15.12 -32.06 -10.23
N GLN A 211 -16.05 -32.70 -9.50
CA GLN A 211 -17.12 -31.98 -8.83
C GLN A 211 -16.59 -31.03 -7.75
N MET A 212 -15.52 -31.41 -7.06
CA MET A 212 -14.89 -30.60 -6.02
C MET A 212 -14.28 -29.30 -6.59
N ALA A 213 -13.57 -29.40 -7.71
CA ALA A 213 -13.00 -28.24 -8.40
C ALA A 213 -14.10 -27.28 -8.89
N LYS A 214 -15.17 -27.82 -9.47
CA LYS A 214 -16.32 -27.02 -9.91
C LYS A 214 -17.02 -26.30 -8.74
N ASN A 215 -17.18 -26.98 -7.62
CA ASN A 215 -17.80 -26.37 -6.43
C ASN A 215 -16.95 -25.24 -5.85
N ILE A 216 -15.62 -25.44 -5.75
CA ILE A 216 -14.68 -24.41 -5.29
C ILE A 216 -14.66 -23.24 -6.27
N GLY A 217 -14.52 -23.49 -7.57
CA GLY A 217 -14.52 -22.46 -8.61
C GLY A 217 -15.82 -21.64 -8.61
N GLY A 218 -16.98 -22.31 -8.51
CA GLY A 218 -18.27 -21.63 -8.38
C GLY A 218 -18.41 -20.81 -7.09
N GLY A 219 -17.80 -21.25 -5.99
CA GLY A 219 -17.71 -20.52 -4.73
C GLY A 219 -16.89 -19.23 -4.88
N ILE A 220 -15.72 -19.31 -5.50
CA ILE A 220 -14.84 -18.18 -5.78
C ILE A 220 -15.56 -17.15 -6.67
N LEU A 221 -16.18 -17.59 -7.78
CA LEU A 221 -16.90 -16.68 -8.69
C LEU A 221 -18.09 -15.96 -8.03
N ARG A 222 -18.75 -16.60 -7.06
CA ARG A 222 -19.81 -15.95 -6.28
C ARG A 222 -19.25 -14.97 -5.26
N ALA A 223 -18.09 -15.26 -4.67
CA ALA A 223 -17.45 -14.43 -3.65
C ALA A 223 -16.73 -13.19 -4.27
N ALA A 224 -16.19 -13.31 -5.49
CA ALA A 224 -15.40 -12.27 -6.14
C ALA A 224 -16.09 -10.89 -6.15
N PRO A 225 -17.37 -10.72 -6.58
CA PRO A 225 -18.02 -9.40 -6.59
C PRO A 225 -18.21 -8.82 -5.18
N TYR A 226 -18.47 -9.65 -4.17
CA TYR A 226 -18.58 -9.20 -2.78
C TYR A 226 -17.21 -8.78 -2.23
N MET A 227 -16.15 -9.51 -2.58
CA MET A 227 -14.78 -9.17 -2.21
C MET A 227 -14.37 -7.84 -2.82
N MET A 228 -14.63 -7.61 -4.11
CA MET A 228 -14.33 -6.33 -4.78
C MET A 228 -15.09 -5.16 -4.17
N LYS A 229 -16.36 -5.36 -3.82
CA LYS A 229 -17.16 -4.34 -3.14
C LYS A 229 -16.66 -4.06 -1.73
N SER A 230 -16.31 -5.10 -0.96
CA SER A 230 -15.73 -4.92 0.39
C SER A 230 -14.38 -4.23 0.32
N LEU A 231 -13.53 -4.58 -0.64
CA LEU A 231 -12.23 -3.96 -0.86
C LEU A 231 -12.36 -2.45 -1.17
N SER A 232 -13.36 -2.07 -1.98
CA SER A 232 -13.66 -0.66 -2.26
C SER A 232 -14.06 0.11 -1.01
N VAL A 233 -14.88 -0.49 -0.14
CA VAL A 233 -15.31 0.15 1.12
C VAL A 233 -14.15 0.23 2.11
N ILE A 234 -13.40 -0.86 2.28
CA ILE A 234 -12.25 -0.93 3.19
C ILE A 234 -11.16 0.02 2.73
N GLY A 235 -10.84 0.06 1.42
CA GLY A 235 -9.83 0.97 0.88
C GLY A 235 -10.20 2.45 1.08
N THR A 236 -11.48 2.81 0.91
CA THR A 236 -11.91 4.19 1.19
C THR A 236 -11.84 4.50 2.70
N ALA A 237 -12.21 3.57 3.56
CA ALA A 237 -12.05 3.73 5.00
C ALA A 237 -10.57 3.85 5.41
N ALA A 238 -9.70 3.04 4.79
CA ALA A 238 -8.26 3.07 5.02
C ALA A 238 -7.64 4.45 4.69
N MET A 239 -8.09 5.14 3.65
CA MET A 239 -7.63 6.50 3.35
C MET A 239 -7.85 7.46 4.52
N PHE A 240 -9.00 7.36 5.19
CA PHE A 240 -9.29 8.19 6.37
C PHE A 240 -8.55 7.72 7.62
N LEU A 241 -8.41 6.40 7.81
CA LEU A 241 -7.70 5.84 8.96
C LEU A 241 -6.21 6.20 8.90
N VAL A 242 -5.57 5.97 7.75
CA VAL A 242 -4.15 6.29 7.55
C VAL A 242 -3.94 7.80 7.53
N GLY A 243 -4.66 8.52 6.66
CA GLY A 243 -4.53 9.98 6.54
C GLY A 243 -4.87 10.70 7.84
N GLY A 244 -5.97 10.33 8.49
CA GLY A 244 -6.38 10.86 9.79
C GLY A 244 -5.40 10.51 10.91
N GLY A 245 -4.88 9.27 10.92
CA GLY A 245 -3.85 8.81 11.84
C GLY A 245 -2.58 9.68 11.75
N ILE A 246 -2.08 9.89 10.53
CA ILE A 246 -0.90 10.75 10.29
C ILE A 246 -1.16 12.19 10.80
N LEU A 247 -2.32 12.76 10.47
CA LEU A 247 -2.66 14.12 10.88
C LEU A 247 -2.79 14.26 12.42
N THR A 248 -3.43 13.30 13.08
CA THR A 248 -3.61 13.32 14.55
C THR A 248 -2.28 13.14 15.28
N HIS A 249 -1.40 12.25 14.82
CA HIS A 249 -0.05 12.10 15.38
C HIS A 249 0.82 13.33 15.12
N GLY A 250 0.63 14.02 14.00
CA GLY A 250 1.36 15.24 13.66
C GLY A 250 1.01 16.45 14.53
N VAL A 251 -0.14 16.43 15.24
CA VAL A 251 -0.60 17.51 16.13
C VAL A 251 -0.67 17.00 17.57
N PRO A 252 0.36 17.23 18.41
CA PRO A 252 0.47 16.66 19.75
C PRO A 252 -0.76 16.93 20.66
N VAL A 253 -1.37 18.10 20.55
CA VAL A 253 -2.56 18.46 21.32
C VAL A 253 -3.75 17.55 21.00
N VAL A 254 -3.95 17.25 19.71
CA VAL A 254 -5.03 16.37 19.24
C VAL A 254 -4.75 14.93 19.66
N HIS A 255 -3.51 14.49 19.55
CA HIS A 255 -3.08 13.16 19.96
C HIS A 255 -3.34 12.91 21.45
N HIS A 256 -2.88 13.78 22.32
CA HIS A 256 -3.11 13.69 23.76
C HIS A 256 -4.60 13.75 24.14
N TRP A 257 -5.38 14.56 23.44
CA TRP A 257 -6.82 14.63 23.68
C TRP A 257 -7.51 13.30 23.34
N ILE A 258 -7.17 12.70 22.19
CA ILE A 258 -7.70 11.39 21.77
C ILE A 258 -7.30 10.30 22.76
N GLU A 259 -6.03 10.24 23.18
CA GLU A 259 -5.56 9.28 24.19
C GLU A 259 -6.31 9.43 25.52
N SER A 260 -6.54 10.66 25.96
CA SER A 260 -7.29 10.95 27.19
C SER A 260 -8.73 10.46 27.10
N VAL A 261 -9.40 10.66 25.97
CA VAL A 261 -10.77 10.18 25.76
C VAL A 261 -10.81 8.66 25.69
N LEU A 262 -9.87 8.03 24.98
CA LEU A 262 -9.80 6.57 24.89
C LEU A 262 -9.47 5.92 26.23
N SER A 263 -8.62 6.52 27.05
CA SER A 263 -8.32 6.01 28.39
C SER A 263 -9.54 6.08 29.34
N LEU A 264 -10.44 7.04 29.14
CA LEU A 264 -11.71 7.14 29.88
C LEU A 264 -12.72 6.06 29.49
N ILE A 265 -12.65 5.52 28.27
CA ILE A 265 -13.54 4.47 27.76
C ILE A 265 -13.06 3.08 28.21
N HIS A 266 -11.78 2.91 28.52
CA HIS A 266 -11.19 1.65 28.96
C HIS A 266 -11.14 1.47 30.51
N ILE A 267 -11.78 2.33 31.28
CA ILE A 267 -12.10 2.11 32.71
C ILE A 267 -13.55 1.62 32.78
#